data_e71994ce0751878ea6349431b8d1f2a2
#
_entry.id   e71994ce0751878ea6349431b8d1f2a2
#
_cell.length_a   1.000
_cell.length_b   1.000
_cell.length_c   1.000
_cell.angle_alpha   90.00
_cell.angle_beta   90.00
_cell.angle_gamma   90.00
#
_symmetry.space_group_name_H-M   'P 1'
#
loop_
_entity.id
_entity.type
_entity.pdbx_description
1 polymer ?
#
loop_
_entity_poly.entity_id
_entity_poly.type
_entity_poly.pdbx_seq_one_letter_code
_entity_poly.pdbx_strand_id
1 'polypeptide(L)'
;MGRINCEDPMNFLIISQKCQFNSNYTLNNLTGHGRFDIICRSILASTRELQSDKGSSIFCYLKGGEEKGWLKIDPSFVEEKDDEISIAAKIKNNWYKIATKGNLINLFGQLPKPITLLSEYGDPPTSFTGTIVLGAQNDLSRNDKITLEIEKEISLGSKSLLASHAIIYVRQLNLKM
;
A
#
# COMPACT_ATOMS: atom_id res chain seq x y z
N MET A 1 7.40 -28.98 -17.62
CA MET A 1 7.33 -28.54 -16.22
C MET A 1 7.59 -27.05 -16.17
N GLY A 2 6.57 -26.27 -15.97
CA GLY A 2 6.74 -24.83 -15.75
C GLY A 2 7.54 -24.59 -14.49
N ARG A 3 8.69 -23.92 -14.60
CA ARG A 3 9.29 -23.29 -13.43
C ARG A 3 8.25 -22.35 -12.87
N ILE A 4 7.80 -22.59 -11.65
CA ILE A 4 7.09 -21.59 -10.87
C ILE A 4 8.11 -20.47 -10.70
N ASN A 5 8.04 -19.46 -11.54
CA ASN A 5 8.80 -18.25 -11.31
C ASN A 5 8.24 -17.65 -10.02
N CYS A 6 9.02 -17.72 -8.95
CA CYS A 6 8.71 -17.13 -7.65
C CYS A 6 8.68 -15.58 -7.70
N GLU A 7 8.51 -14.99 -8.86
CA GLU A 7 8.76 -13.58 -9.11
C GLU A 7 7.62 -12.85 -9.82
N ASP A 8 6.37 -13.29 -9.62
CA ASP A 8 5.27 -12.41 -10.00
C ASP A 8 5.31 -11.19 -9.07
N PRO A 9 5.42 -9.97 -9.63
CA PRO A 9 5.52 -8.77 -8.81
C PRO A 9 4.31 -8.62 -7.90
N MET A 10 4.56 -8.41 -6.62
CA MET A 10 3.53 -8.16 -5.62
C MET A 10 3.38 -6.66 -5.42
N ASN A 11 2.19 -6.15 -5.70
CA ASN A 11 1.87 -4.74 -5.54
C ASN A 11 1.01 -4.54 -4.30
N PHE A 12 1.15 -3.39 -3.65
CA PHE A 12 0.33 -3.02 -2.51
C PHE A 12 -0.46 -1.75 -2.83
N LEU A 13 -1.71 -1.72 -2.41
CA LEU A 13 -2.53 -0.51 -2.38
C LEU A 13 -2.95 -0.26 -0.94
N ILE A 14 -2.52 0.85 -0.38
CA ILE A 14 -2.87 1.30 0.96
C ILE A 14 -3.85 2.45 0.82
N ILE A 15 -5.05 2.32 1.39
CA ILE A 15 -6.09 3.35 1.33
C ILE A 15 -6.18 4.05 2.69
N SER A 16 -5.97 5.35 2.70
CA SER A 16 -6.16 6.18 3.89
C SER A 16 -7.43 7.03 3.76
N GLN A 17 -8.35 6.81 4.68
CA GLN A 17 -9.58 7.61 4.78
C GLN A 17 -9.33 9.00 5.36
N LYS A 18 -8.26 9.17 6.12
CA LYS A 18 -7.98 10.38 6.91
C LYS A 18 -6.84 11.23 6.36
N CYS A 19 -5.86 10.64 5.71
CA CYS A 19 -4.73 11.38 5.20
C CYS A 19 -5.13 12.24 4.00
N GLN A 20 -4.78 13.51 4.04
CA GLN A 20 -5.06 14.44 2.95
C GLN A 20 -4.08 14.26 1.79
N PHE A 21 -4.59 14.43 0.58
CA PHE A 21 -3.79 14.39 -0.63
C PHE A 21 -3.13 15.75 -0.89
N ASN A 22 -2.09 16.06 -0.12
CA ASN A 22 -1.21 17.21 -0.34
C ASN A 22 0.13 16.99 0.37
N SER A 23 1.11 17.83 0.06
CA SER A 23 2.45 17.79 0.64
C SER A 23 2.65 18.82 1.77
N ASN A 24 1.58 19.33 2.37
CA ASN A 24 1.64 20.41 3.35
C ASN A 24 1.95 19.96 4.78
N TYR A 25 2.24 18.68 4.98
CA TYR A 25 2.62 18.17 6.29
C TYR A 25 4.02 18.67 6.72
N THR A 26 4.23 18.70 8.03
CA THR A 26 5.53 19.00 8.63
C THR A 26 6.22 17.71 9.07
N LEU A 27 7.54 17.63 8.90
CA LEU A 27 8.28 16.40 9.18
C LEU A 27 8.30 16.02 10.67
N ASN A 28 8.14 16.99 11.55
CA ASN A 28 8.07 16.75 12.99
C ASN A 28 6.65 16.45 13.51
N ASN A 29 5.66 16.45 12.64
CA ASN A 29 4.26 16.14 13.01
C ASN A 29 3.53 15.38 11.89
N LEU A 30 4.02 14.22 11.53
CA LEU A 30 3.39 13.37 10.52
C LEU A 30 2.03 12.84 11.00
N THR A 31 1.88 12.59 12.29
CA THR A 31 0.62 12.11 12.88
C THR A 31 -0.51 13.13 12.74
N GLY A 32 -0.20 14.43 12.76
CA GLY A 32 -1.17 15.52 12.59
C GLY A 32 -1.71 15.65 11.17
N HIS A 33 -1.11 15.00 10.19
CA HIS A 33 -1.55 15.01 8.79
C HIS A 33 -2.33 13.72 8.44
N GLY A 34 -3.40 13.44 9.17
CA GLY A 34 -4.22 12.25 8.95
C GLY A 34 -3.45 10.94 9.14
N ARG A 35 -2.47 10.92 10.03
CA ARG A 35 -1.59 9.78 10.29
C ARG A 35 -0.71 9.40 9.09
N PHE A 36 -0.06 10.40 8.49
CA PHE A 36 0.90 10.16 7.41
C PHE A 36 2.08 9.27 7.83
N ASP A 37 2.37 9.20 9.13
CA ASP A 37 3.34 8.26 9.69
C ASP A 37 3.02 6.80 9.34
N ILE A 38 1.75 6.42 9.35
CA ILE A 38 1.32 5.06 8.97
C ILE A 38 1.59 4.80 7.49
N ILE A 39 1.36 5.78 6.62
CA ILE A 39 1.69 5.68 5.20
C ILE A 39 3.19 5.45 5.01
N CYS A 40 4.03 6.23 5.69
CA CYS A 40 5.49 6.08 5.61
C CYS A 40 5.96 4.70 6.11
N ARG A 41 5.43 4.22 7.25
CA ARG A 41 5.73 2.87 7.75
C ARG A 41 5.31 1.78 6.78
N SER A 42 4.16 1.94 6.15
CA SER A 42 3.64 0.98 5.18
C SER A 42 4.52 0.94 3.93
N ILE A 43 5.00 2.08 3.46
CA ILE A 43 5.96 2.16 2.35
C ILE A 43 7.26 1.44 2.72
N LEU A 44 7.81 1.70 3.91
CA LEU A 44 9.02 1.02 4.37
C LEU A 44 8.82 -0.49 4.48
N ALA A 45 7.70 -0.94 5.03
CA ALA A 45 7.38 -2.36 5.14
C ALA A 45 7.22 -3.03 3.78
N SER A 46 6.67 -2.31 2.80
CA SER A 46 6.43 -2.83 1.44
C SER A 46 7.73 -2.95 0.63
N THR A 47 8.74 -2.16 0.93
CA THR A 47 9.94 -2.02 0.10
C THR A 47 11.18 -2.67 0.68
N ARG A 48 11.29 -2.78 2.00
CA ARG A 48 12.45 -3.42 2.63
C ARG A 48 12.56 -4.86 2.18
N GLU A 49 13.79 -5.27 1.83
CA GLU A 49 14.12 -6.61 1.35
C GLU A 49 13.57 -6.97 -0.05
N LEU A 50 12.81 -6.07 -0.69
CA LEU A 50 12.29 -6.25 -2.05
C LEU A 50 13.08 -5.49 -3.12
N GLN A 51 14.28 -5.06 -2.83
CA GLN A 51 15.12 -4.31 -3.81
C GLN A 51 15.40 -5.07 -5.10
N SER A 52 15.15 -6.37 -5.10
CA SER A 52 15.27 -7.24 -6.28
C SER A 52 13.97 -7.38 -7.09
N ASP A 53 12.83 -6.95 -6.57
CA ASP A 53 11.53 -7.10 -7.24
C ASP A 53 11.30 -6.00 -8.26
N LYS A 54 11.85 -6.17 -9.43
CA LYS A 54 11.58 -5.30 -10.58
C LYS A 54 10.12 -5.45 -10.97
N GLY A 55 9.42 -4.32 -11.03
CA GLY A 55 8.04 -4.24 -11.48
C GLY A 55 6.98 -4.17 -10.39
N SER A 56 7.34 -4.33 -9.11
CA SER A 56 6.44 -4.09 -7.98
C SER A 56 6.26 -2.59 -7.76
N SER A 57 5.06 -2.17 -7.40
CA SER A 57 4.76 -0.79 -7.04
C SER A 57 3.93 -0.73 -5.76
N ILE A 58 4.11 0.34 -5.00
CA ILE A 58 3.30 0.65 -3.84
C ILE A 58 2.44 1.86 -4.18
N PHE A 59 1.13 1.70 -4.07
CA PHE A 59 0.16 2.76 -4.27
C PHE A 59 -0.42 3.17 -2.93
N CYS A 60 -0.48 4.47 -2.67
CA CYS A 60 -1.11 5.01 -1.47
C CYS A 60 -2.21 5.97 -1.91
N TYR A 61 -3.47 5.58 -1.74
CA TYR A 61 -4.63 6.40 -2.08
C TYR A 61 -5.06 7.20 -0.88
N LEU A 62 -5.02 8.53 -1.00
CA LEU A 62 -5.27 9.49 0.07
C LEU A 62 -6.58 10.23 -0.21
N LYS A 63 -7.56 10.08 0.67
CA LYS A 63 -8.92 10.61 0.46
C LYS A 63 -9.46 11.40 1.65
N GLY A 64 -8.61 11.85 2.56
CA GLY A 64 -9.02 12.55 3.78
C GLY A 64 -9.38 14.02 3.62
N GLY A 65 -9.14 14.63 2.46
CA GLY A 65 -9.44 16.02 2.18
C GLY A 65 -10.43 16.21 1.03
N GLU A 66 -10.58 17.43 0.57
CA GLU A 66 -11.42 17.74 -0.58
C GLU A 66 -10.86 17.16 -1.88
N GLU A 67 -9.55 17.24 -2.05
CA GLU A 67 -8.84 16.62 -3.16
C GLU A 67 -8.46 15.19 -2.81
N LYS A 68 -8.59 14.28 -3.78
CA LYS A 68 -8.21 12.88 -3.67
C LYS A 68 -7.18 12.55 -4.73
N GLY A 69 -6.32 11.60 -4.41
CA GLY A 69 -5.31 11.15 -5.34
C GLY A 69 -4.45 10.06 -4.72
N TRP A 70 -3.43 9.65 -5.44
CA TRP A 70 -2.55 8.59 -4.97
C TRP A 70 -1.09 8.91 -5.22
N LEU A 71 -0.25 8.25 -4.43
CA LEU A 71 1.18 8.20 -4.62
C LEU A 71 1.53 6.85 -5.23
N LYS A 72 2.38 6.84 -6.25
CA LYS A 72 2.97 5.63 -6.81
C LYS A 72 4.44 5.61 -6.48
N ILE A 73 4.88 4.60 -5.75
CA ILE A 73 6.25 4.49 -5.26
C ILE A 73 6.85 3.17 -5.72
N ASP A 74 8.00 3.26 -6.40
CA ASP A 74 8.79 2.09 -6.75
C ASP A 74 9.69 1.69 -5.57
N PRO A 75 10.00 0.39 -5.39
CA PRO A 75 10.88 -0.06 -4.30
C PRO A 75 12.25 0.64 -4.30
N SER A 76 12.77 1.01 -5.46
CA SER A 76 14.05 1.74 -5.59
C SER A 76 14.01 3.16 -5.00
N PHE A 77 12.83 3.71 -4.75
CA PHE A 77 12.68 5.01 -4.11
C PHE A 77 13.16 5.00 -2.65
N VAL A 78 13.11 3.83 -2.01
CA VAL A 78 13.45 3.65 -0.60
C VAL A 78 14.87 3.08 -0.48
N GLU A 79 15.70 3.76 0.31
CA GLU A 79 17.04 3.29 0.66
C GLU A 79 17.02 2.55 2.00
N GLU A 80 18.00 1.69 2.23
CA GLU A 80 18.10 0.89 3.46
C GLU A 80 18.14 1.75 4.73
N LYS A 81 18.77 2.92 4.66
CA LYS A 81 18.90 3.87 5.76
C LYS A 81 17.62 4.68 6.05
N ASP A 82 16.63 4.62 5.18
CA ASP A 82 15.43 5.44 5.32
C ASP A 82 14.58 5.03 6.51
N ASP A 83 14.10 6.03 7.23
CA ASP A 83 13.09 5.93 8.28
C ASP A 83 11.81 6.68 7.87
N GLU A 84 10.86 6.79 8.77
CA GLU A 84 9.59 7.48 8.50
C GLU A 84 9.80 8.94 8.09
N ILE A 85 10.69 9.65 8.76
CA ILE A 85 10.95 11.07 8.51
C ILE A 85 11.65 11.26 7.18
N SER A 86 12.67 10.47 6.87
CA SER A 86 13.40 10.57 5.61
C SER A 86 12.52 10.21 4.42
N ILE A 87 11.65 9.20 4.53
CA ILE A 87 10.67 8.87 3.49
C ILE A 87 9.66 10.00 3.31
N ALA A 88 9.14 10.56 4.39
CA ALA A 88 8.24 11.71 4.31
C ALA A 88 8.89 12.91 3.60
N ALA A 89 10.15 13.18 3.89
CA ALA A 89 10.92 14.24 3.23
C ALA A 89 11.11 13.95 1.73
N LYS A 90 11.45 12.73 1.36
CA LYS A 90 11.58 12.32 -0.05
C LYS A 90 10.27 12.45 -0.81
N ILE A 91 9.17 12.02 -0.23
CA ILE A 91 7.83 12.15 -0.83
C ILE A 91 7.51 13.62 -1.05
N LYS A 92 7.73 14.45 -0.05
CA LYS A 92 7.49 15.90 -0.14
C LYS A 92 8.31 16.55 -1.27
N ASN A 93 9.58 16.22 -1.35
CA ASN A 93 10.51 16.77 -2.34
C ASN A 93 10.26 16.26 -3.77
N ASN A 94 9.58 15.13 -3.92
CA ASN A 94 9.28 14.49 -5.20
C ASN A 94 7.77 14.42 -5.51
N TRP A 95 6.96 15.20 -4.80
CA TRP A 95 5.50 15.14 -4.89
C TRP A 95 4.98 15.16 -6.33
N TYR A 96 5.45 16.10 -7.14
CA TYR A 96 5.02 16.25 -8.53
C TYR A 96 5.37 15.06 -9.43
N LYS A 97 6.35 14.25 -9.04
CA LYS A 97 6.76 13.08 -9.82
C LYS A 97 5.96 11.82 -9.46
N ILE A 98 5.51 11.72 -8.21
CA ILE A 98 4.91 10.49 -7.67
C ILE A 98 3.42 10.62 -7.38
N ALA A 99 2.88 11.83 -7.29
CA ALA A 99 1.49 12.09 -6.94
C ALA A 99 0.63 12.30 -8.20
N THR A 100 -0.53 11.66 -8.23
CA THR A 100 -1.54 11.84 -9.26
C THR A 100 -2.88 12.15 -8.64
N LYS A 101 -3.48 13.27 -9.02
CA LYS A 101 -4.83 13.63 -8.60
C LYS A 101 -5.84 12.78 -9.36
N GLY A 102 -6.79 12.21 -8.66
CA GLY A 102 -7.84 11.41 -9.29
C GLY A 102 -8.64 10.57 -8.30
N ASN A 103 -9.66 9.93 -8.81
CA ASN A 103 -10.54 9.04 -8.05
C ASN A 103 -9.98 7.61 -8.01
N LEU A 104 -10.51 6.79 -7.12
CA LEU A 104 -10.14 5.39 -7.01
C LEU A 104 -10.43 4.61 -8.32
N ILE A 105 -11.45 4.98 -9.07
CA ILE A 105 -11.74 4.40 -10.39
C ILE A 105 -10.57 4.62 -11.35
N ASN A 106 -9.97 5.80 -11.35
CA ASN A 106 -8.82 6.10 -12.19
C ASN A 106 -7.61 5.25 -11.81
N LEU A 107 -7.37 5.08 -10.51
CA LEU A 107 -6.30 4.22 -10.02
C LEU A 107 -6.55 2.75 -10.34
N PHE A 108 -7.78 2.28 -10.19
CA PHE A 108 -8.17 0.90 -10.44
C PHE A 108 -7.73 0.37 -11.81
N GLY A 109 -7.85 1.22 -12.85
CA GLY A 109 -7.40 0.86 -14.19
C GLY A 109 -5.91 0.58 -14.32
N GLN A 110 -5.10 1.05 -13.38
CA GLN A 110 -3.64 0.87 -13.37
C GLN A 110 -3.16 -0.28 -12.48
N LEU A 111 -4.04 -0.81 -11.63
CA LEU A 111 -3.65 -1.83 -10.66
C LEU A 111 -3.52 -3.20 -11.33
N PRO A 112 -2.40 -3.91 -11.11
CA PRO A 112 -2.27 -5.30 -11.54
C PRO A 112 -3.33 -6.20 -10.90
N LYS A 113 -3.92 -7.06 -11.70
CA LYS A 113 -4.94 -8.02 -11.27
C LYS A 113 -4.29 -9.37 -10.90
N PRO A 114 -4.89 -10.17 -10.04
CA PRO A 114 -6.15 -9.95 -9.31
C PRO A 114 -6.01 -8.94 -8.17
N ILE A 115 -7.14 -8.41 -7.69
CA ILE A 115 -7.21 -7.53 -6.53
C ILE A 115 -7.64 -8.35 -5.32
N THR A 116 -6.79 -8.40 -4.31
CA THR A 116 -7.03 -9.15 -3.07
C THR A 116 -7.10 -8.19 -1.89
N LEU A 117 -8.18 -8.26 -1.11
CA LEU A 117 -8.34 -7.46 0.10
C LEU A 117 -7.86 -8.23 1.33
N LEU A 118 -7.03 -7.60 2.15
CA LEU A 118 -6.75 -8.10 3.50
C LEU A 118 -7.87 -7.65 4.45
N SER A 119 -8.51 -8.62 5.07
CA SER A 119 -9.65 -8.39 5.98
C SER A 119 -9.63 -9.43 7.10
N GLU A 120 -10.12 -9.06 8.27
CA GLU A 120 -10.29 -10.00 9.39
C GLU A 120 -11.26 -11.14 9.07
N TYR A 121 -12.16 -10.91 8.10
CA TYR A 121 -13.25 -11.82 7.75
C TYR A 121 -13.00 -12.65 6.50
N GLY A 122 -11.80 -12.57 5.93
CA GLY A 122 -11.45 -13.29 4.72
C GLY A 122 -11.12 -14.78 4.94
N ASP A 123 -10.87 -15.47 3.86
CA ASP A 123 -10.40 -16.85 3.86
C ASP A 123 -8.93 -16.95 4.25
N PRO A 124 -8.44 -18.14 4.68
CA PRO A 124 -7.01 -18.35 4.90
C PRO A 124 -6.19 -18.05 3.64
N PRO A 125 -4.96 -17.53 3.77
CA PRO A 125 -4.13 -17.20 2.63
C PRO A 125 -3.68 -18.44 1.87
N THR A 126 -3.80 -18.40 0.54
CA THR A 126 -3.33 -19.47 -0.36
C THR A 126 -2.17 -19.02 -1.23
N SER A 127 -2.26 -17.84 -1.81
CA SER A 127 -1.22 -17.23 -2.63
C SER A 127 -1.46 -15.73 -2.74
N PHE A 128 -0.41 -14.99 -3.01
CA PHE A 128 -0.47 -13.54 -3.19
C PHE A 128 0.11 -13.16 -4.56
N THR A 129 -0.74 -12.70 -5.44
CA THR A 129 -0.36 -12.15 -6.76
C THR A 129 -1.16 -10.89 -7.04
N GLY A 130 -0.75 -10.11 -8.03
CA GLY A 130 -1.45 -8.89 -8.42
C GLY A 130 -1.30 -7.77 -7.42
N THR A 131 -2.41 -7.22 -6.95
CA THR A 131 -2.43 -6.12 -5.97
C THR A 131 -3.12 -6.53 -4.69
N ILE A 132 -2.45 -6.32 -3.58
CA ILE A 132 -2.98 -6.55 -2.24
C ILE A 132 -3.40 -5.22 -1.65
N VAL A 133 -4.67 -5.13 -1.27
CA VAL A 133 -5.30 -3.90 -0.77
C VAL A 133 -5.52 -4.00 0.73
N LEU A 134 -5.22 -2.92 1.43
CA LEU A 134 -5.50 -2.79 2.86
C LEU A 134 -5.78 -1.33 3.25
N GLY A 135 -6.51 -1.14 4.33
CA GLY A 135 -6.73 0.17 4.93
C GLY A 135 -5.54 0.60 5.79
N ALA A 136 -5.24 1.88 5.81
CA ALA A 136 -4.15 2.43 6.64
C ALA A 136 -4.50 2.40 8.13
N GLN A 137 -5.61 2.99 8.52
CA GLN A 137 -6.10 3.04 9.91
C GLN A 137 -7.45 2.35 10.08
N ASN A 138 -8.29 2.44 9.08
CA ASN A 138 -9.64 1.93 9.07
C ASN A 138 -9.83 0.95 7.93
N ASP A 139 -10.80 0.08 8.06
CA ASP A 139 -11.23 -0.79 6.97
C ASP A 139 -11.68 0.02 5.76
N LEU A 140 -11.61 -0.60 4.58
CA LEU A 140 -12.13 0.00 3.37
C LEU A 140 -13.63 0.28 3.49
N SER A 141 -14.06 1.41 2.94
CA SER A 141 -15.48 1.71 2.80
C SER A 141 -16.14 0.71 1.82
N ARG A 142 -17.45 0.55 1.94
CA ARG A 142 -18.21 -0.29 1.01
C ARG A 142 -18.04 0.17 -0.44
N ASN A 143 -18.04 1.47 -0.67
CA ASN A 143 -17.85 2.04 -2.00
C ASN A 143 -16.46 1.74 -2.56
N ASP A 144 -15.42 1.78 -1.74
CA ASP A 144 -14.06 1.43 -2.15
C ASP A 144 -13.98 -0.05 -2.57
N LYS A 145 -14.60 -0.94 -1.81
CA LYS A 145 -14.66 -2.37 -2.15
C LYS A 145 -15.35 -2.63 -3.49
N ILE A 146 -16.47 -1.95 -3.74
CA ILE A 146 -17.21 -2.07 -5.00
C ILE A 146 -16.38 -1.51 -6.15
N THR A 147 -15.79 -0.34 -5.99
CA THR A 147 -14.97 0.32 -7.01
C THR A 147 -13.77 -0.54 -7.43
N LEU A 148 -13.13 -1.19 -6.49
CA LEU A 148 -11.96 -2.05 -6.73
C LEU A 148 -12.32 -3.43 -7.29
N GLU A 149 -13.60 -3.77 -7.38
CA GLU A 149 -14.02 -5.10 -7.85
C GLU A 149 -13.22 -6.22 -7.17
N ILE A 150 -13.23 -6.21 -5.83
CA ILE A 150 -12.45 -7.15 -5.03
C ILE A 150 -12.78 -8.59 -5.42
N GLU A 151 -11.79 -9.33 -5.90
CA GLU A 151 -11.94 -10.72 -6.37
C GLU A 151 -11.81 -11.73 -5.24
N LYS A 152 -11.00 -11.40 -4.24
CA LYS A 152 -10.66 -12.30 -3.15
C LYS A 152 -10.43 -11.51 -1.87
N GLU A 153 -10.87 -12.09 -0.77
CA GLU A 153 -10.67 -11.53 0.57
C GLU A 153 -9.92 -12.55 1.43
N ILE A 154 -8.79 -12.15 1.99
CA ILE A 154 -7.89 -13.01 2.75
C ILE A 154 -7.73 -12.48 4.16
N SER A 155 -7.79 -13.39 5.15
CA SER A 155 -7.50 -13.09 6.55
C SER A 155 -6.11 -13.60 6.94
N LEU A 156 -5.37 -12.78 7.66
CA LEU A 156 -4.08 -13.16 8.25
C LEU A 156 -4.22 -13.71 9.68
N GLY A 157 -5.44 -13.88 10.16
CA GLY A 157 -5.76 -14.38 11.49
C GLY A 157 -6.85 -13.56 12.18
N SER A 158 -7.17 -13.90 13.41
CA SER A 158 -8.25 -13.30 14.19
C SER A 158 -7.89 -11.96 14.84
N LYS A 159 -6.63 -11.54 14.78
CA LYS A 159 -6.16 -10.28 15.36
C LYS A 159 -6.10 -9.19 14.31
N SER A 160 -6.58 -8.02 14.68
CA SER A 160 -6.34 -6.81 13.89
C SER A 160 -4.86 -6.46 13.92
N LEU A 161 -4.26 -6.29 12.74
CA LEU A 161 -2.86 -5.91 12.58
C LEU A 161 -2.76 -4.46 12.09
N LEU A 162 -1.72 -3.76 12.51
CA LEU A 162 -1.33 -2.50 11.88
C LEU A 162 -0.98 -2.77 10.41
N ALA A 163 -1.26 -1.80 9.54
CA ALA A 163 -1.02 -1.95 8.09
C ALA A 163 0.41 -2.40 7.78
N SER A 164 1.41 -1.79 8.39
CA SER A 164 2.81 -2.16 8.20
C SER A 164 3.12 -3.60 8.66
N HIS A 165 2.53 -4.05 9.75
CA HIS A 165 2.70 -5.43 10.24
C HIS A 165 2.02 -6.44 9.32
N ALA A 166 0.82 -6.11 8.81
CA ALA A 166 0.12 -6.96 7.84
C ALA A 166 0.94 -7.13 6.56
N ILE A 167 1.53 -6.06 6.05
CA ILE A 167 2.40 -6.09 4.88
C ILE A 167 3.62 -7.00 5.10
N ILE A 168 4.31 -6.85 6.21
CA ILE A 168 5.47 -7.69 6.55
C ILE A 168 5.04 -9.15 6.62
N TYR A 169 3.91 -9.45 7.24
CA TYR A 169 3.40 -10.81 7.37
C TYR A 169 3.09 -11.45 6.01
N VAL A 170 2.40 -10.72 5.14
CA VAL A 170 2.11 -11.16 3.76
C VAL A 170 3.39 -11.49 3.00
N ARG A 171 4.39 -10.62 3.10
CA ARG A 171 5.67 -10.83 2.42
C ARG A 171 6.39 -12.06 2.93
N GLN A 172 6.40 -12.28 4.24
CA GLN A 172 6.99 -13.48 4.83
C GLN A 172 6.28 -14.76 4.41
N LEU A 173 4.94 -14.74 4.34
CA LEU A 173 4.17 -15.87 3.83
C LEU A 173 4.50 -16.18 2.37
N ASN A 174 4.63 -15.16 1.54
CA ASN A 174 4.94 -15.34 0.12
C ASN A 174 6.33 -15.94 -0.11
N LEU A 175 7.29 -15.64 0.74
CA LEU A 175 8.63 -16.22 0.68
C LEU A 175 8.66 -17.70 1.05
N LYS A 176 7.68 -18.17 1.82
CA LYS A 176 7.58 -19.57 2.27
C LYS A 176 6.75 -20.47 1.35
N MET A 177 5.98 -19.87 0.47
CA MET A 177 5.16 -20.57 -0.51
C MET A 177 5.90 -20.75 -1.83
#